data_7220de94b3cfb6d582a1615f78c209b0
#
_entry.id   7220de94b3cfb6d582a1615f78c209b0
#
_cell.length_a   1.000
_cell.length_b   1.000
_cell.length_c   1.000
_cell.angle_alpha   90.00
_cell.angle_beta   90.00
_cell.angle_gamma   90.00
#
_symmetry.space_group_name_H-M   'P 1'
#
loop_
_entity.id
_entity.type
_entity.pdbx_description
1 polymer ?
#
loop_
_entity_poly.entity_id
_entity_poly.type
_entity_poly.pdbx_seq_one_letter_code
_entity_poly.pdbx_strand_id
1 'polypeptide(L)'
;MNKIVITRPAVEAGESLGFLPGDLKEKIDPYLTPIYDALNDMIDKEKLNIYIDSRVIEIAPLAYMRGRTLHNAFIILDEAQNATTMQMKMFLTRLGVTSKAIITGDLTQIDLPNKKMSGLIEAINILKTLMVYHVLILSQLMLLGIH
;
A
#
# COMPACT_ATOMS: atom_id res chain seq x y z
N MET A 1 -13.49 12.22 -7.09
CA MET A 1 -12.80 11.53 -6.00
C MET A 1 -12.67 12.50 -4.85
N ASN A 2 -13.03 12.06 -3.64
CA ASN A 2 -13.14 12.97 -2.50
C ASN A 2 -12.08 12.72 -1.43
N LYS A 3 -11.30 11.65 -1.58
CA LYS A 3 -10.22 11.32 -0.66
C LYS A 3 -9.11 10.50 -1.31
N ILE A 4 -7.95 10.55 -0.66
CA ILE A 4 -6.80 9.71 -0.94
C ILE A 4 -6.64 8.74 0.22
N VAL A 5 -6.49 7.45 -0.08
CA VAL A 5 -6.21 6.41 0.92
C VAL A 5 -4.86 5.79 0.58
N ILE A 6 -3.91 5.90 1.49
CA ILE A 6 -2.59 5.29 1.33
C ILE A 6 -2.49 4.14 2.31
N THR A 7 -2.17 2.97 1.81
CA THR A 7 -2.09 1.76 2.61
C THR A 7 -0.86 0.95 2.28
N ARG A 8 -0.32 0.26 3.28
CA ARG A 8 0.88 -0.56 3.16
C ARG A 8 0.70 -1.86 3.96
N PRO A 9 1.16 -3.01 3.47
CA PRO A 9 1.23 -4.22 4.27
C PRO A 9 2.17 -4.01 5.45
N ALA A 10 1.76 -4.40 6.65
CA ALA A 10 2.68 -4.56 7.77
C ALA A 10 3.26 -5.98 7.65
N VAL A 11 4.56 -6.08 7.42
CA VAL A 11 5.27 -7.37 7.37
C VAL A 11 5.92 -7.59 8.70
N GLU A 12 5.59 -8.70 9.34
CA GLU A 12 6.28 -9.15 10.53
C GLU A 12 7.64 -9.74 10.10
N ALA A 13 8.70 -8.96 10.28
CA ALA A 13 10.07 -9.45 10.05
C ALA A 13 10.46 -10.45 11.16
N GLY A 14 9.98 -11.69 11.05
CA GLY A 14 10.36 -12.81 11.92
C GLY A 14 9.78 -12.82 13.33
N GLU A 15 9.14 -11.73 13.77
CA GLU A 15 8.44 -11.65 15.07
C GLU A 15 6.99 -11.26 14.83
N SER A 16 6.04 -11.98 15.43
CA SER A 16 4.63 -11.62 15.30
C SER A 16 4.39 -10.28 16.03
N LEU A 17 3.58 -9.40 15.43
CA LEU A 17 3.18 -8.11 16.02
C LEU A 17 2.69 -8.25 17.49
N GLY A 18 2.26 -9.45 17.88
CA GLY A 18 1.87 -9.78 19.24
C GLY A 18 3.01 -9.78 20.28
N PHE A 19 4.26 -9.97 19.86
CA PHE A 19 5.41 -10.05 20.78
C PHE A 19 6.13 -8.70 21.01
N LEU A 20 5.85 -7.68 20.20
CA LEU A 20 6.44 -6.37 20.41
C LEU A 20 5.77 -5.66 21.60
N PRO A 21 6.53 -5.02 22.52
CA PRO A 21 5.96 -4.17 23.57
C PRO A 21 5.30 -2.94 22.94
N GLY A 22 4.25 -2.44 23.56
CA GLY A 22 3.50 -1.27 23.10
C GLY A 22 2.10 -1.59 22.59
N ASP A 23 1.31 -0.56 22.36
CA ASP A 23 -0.02 -0.72 21.78
C ASP A 23 0.05 -1.00 20.26
N LEU A 24 -1.06 -1.36 19.65
CA LEU A 24 -1.12 -1.71 18.23
C LEU A 24 -0.69 -0.55 17.32
N LYS A 25 -0.93 0.69 17.74
CA LYS A 25 -0.56 1.89 17.00
C LYS A 25 0.97 2.06 17.00
N GLU A 26 1.61 1.96 18.14
CA GLU A 26 3.08 2.05 18.27
C GLU A 26 3.80 0.99 17.43
N LYS A 27 3.20 -0.21 17.27
CA LYS A 27 3.76 -1.30 16.47
C LYS A 27 3.65 -1.06 14.96
N ILE A 28 2.64 -0.31 14.55
CA ILE A 28 2.34 -0.06 13.14
C ILE A 28 3.02 1.21 12.63
N ASP A 29 3.22 2.21 13.48
CA ASP A 29 3.80 3.50 13.11
C ASP A 29 5.12 3.38 12.33
N PRO A 30 6.08 2.49 12.65
CA PRO A 30 7.31 2.35 11.86
C PRO A 30 7.08 1.97 10.40
N TYR A 31 6.02 1.22 10.09
CA TYR A 31 5.69 0.84 8.71
C TYR A 31 5.07 1.98 7.91
N LEU A 32 4.46 2.94 8.59
CA LEU A 32 3.81 4.10 7.98
C LEU A 32 4.72 5.34 7.93
N THR A 33 5.77 5.40 8.74
CA THR A 33 6.71 6.51 8.80
C THR A 33 7.24 6.93 7.42
N PRO A 34 7.69 6.01 6.53
CA PRO A 34 8.17 6.41 5.20
C PRO A 34 7.12 7.10 4.35
N ILE A 35 5.84 6.79 4.55
CA ILE A 35 4.73 7.45 3.85
C ILE A 35 4.55 8.88 4.36
N TYR A 36 4.62 9.07 5.69
CA TYR A 36 4.56 10.41 6.28
C TYR A 36 5.73 11.28 5.85
N ASP A 37 6.95 10.71 5.80
CA ASP A 37 8.14 11.42 5.36
C ASP A 37 7.99 11.88 3.91
N ALA A 38 7.59 10.99 3.00
CA ALA A 38 7.35 11.33 1.61
C ALA A 38 6.25 12.39 1.43
N LEU A 39 5.19 12.34 2.22
CA LEU A 39 4.13 13.36 2.18
C LEU A 39 4.62 14.71 2.71
N ASN A 40 5.43 14.73 3.76
CA ASN A 40 6.02 15.96 4.31
C ASN A 40 6.99 16.63 3.34
N ASP A 41 7.67 15.84 2.48
CA ASP A 41 8.53 16.37 1.43
C ASP A 41 7.72 17.04 0.29
N MET A 42 6.49 16.59 0.05
CA MET A 42 5.65 17.07 -1.05
C MET A 42 4.62 18.12 -0.64
N ILE A 43 4.19 18.11 0.62
CA ILE A 43 3.08 18.93 1.12
C ILE A 43 3.55 19.64 2.39
N ASP A 44 3.28 20.93 2.48
CA ASP A 44 3.51 21.70 3.69
C ASP A 44 2.85 21.03 4.90
N LYS A 45 3.59 20.95 6.03
CA LYS A 45 3.20 20.19 7.22
C LYS A 45 1.83 20.63 7.79
N GLU A 46 1.54 21.93 7.77
CA GLU A 46 0.27 22.45 8.29
C GLU A 46 -0.90 21.99 7.41
N LYS A 47 -0.71 22.04 6.08
CA LYS A 47 -1.71 21.56 5.12
C LYS A 47 -1.89 20.04 5.21
N LEU A 48 -0.80 19.30 5.38
CA LEU A 48 -0.87 17.85 5.53
C LEU A 48 -1.71 17.46 6.75
N ASN A 49 -1.48 18.12 7.90
CA ASN A 49 -2.26 17.90 9.10
C ASN A 49 -3.75 18.18 8.87
N ILE A 50 -4.08 19.29 8.22
CA ILE A 50 -5.47 19.63 7.88
C ILE A 50 -6.11 18.53 7.00
N TYR A 51 -5.39 18.01 6.02
CA TYR A 51 -5.91 16.96 5.13
C TYR A 51 -6.09 15.62 5.86
N ILE A 52 -5.22 15.29 6.81
CA ILE A 52 -5.35 14.09 7.63
C ILE A 52 -6.52 14.23 8.61
N ASP A 53 -6.62 15.35 9.32
CA ASP A 53 -7.68 15.61 10.30
C ASP A 53 -9.07 15.66 9.64
N SER A 54 -9.16 16.24 8.44
CA SER A 54 -10.39 16.27 7.64
C SER A 54 -10.67 14.97 6.88
N ARG A 55 -9.79 13.96 6.99
CA ARG A 55 -9.87 12.68 6.30
C ARG A 55 -9.88 12.77 4.76
N VAL A 56 -9.34 13.85 4.22
CA VAL A 56 -9.04 13.96 2.79
C VAL A 56 -7.87 13.04 2.43
N ILE A 57 -6.88 12.96 3.31
CA ILE A 57 -5.82 11.95 3.25
C ILE A 57 -5.99 11.00 4.43
N GLU A 58 -6.05 9.72 4.15
CA GLU A 58 -6.09 8.64 5.14
C GLU A 58 -4.89 7.74 4.94
N ILE A 59 -4.10 7.52 6.00
CA ILE A 59 -2.95 6.62 5.99
C ILE A 59 -3.25 5.52 7.00
N ALA A 60 -3.28 4.26 6.53
CA ALA A 60 -3.63 3.14 7.39
C ALA A 60 -2.98 1.83 6.90
N PRO A 61 -2.67 0.89 7.81
CA PRO A 61 -2.22 -0.44 7.44
C PRO A 61 -3.24 -1.15 6.56
N LEU A 62 -2.76 -2.01 5.67
CA LEU A 62 -3.63 -2.79 4.76
C LEU A 62 -4.69 -3.60 5.51
N ALA A 63 -4.37 -4.12 6.69
CA ALA A 63 -5.31 -4.87 7.51
C ALA A 63 -6.57 -4.06 7.90
N TYR A 64 -6.45 -2.73 8.02
CA TYR A 64 -7.57 -1.84 8.38
C TYR A 64 -8.55 -1.58 7.23
N MET A 65 -8.22 -2.04 6.03
CA MET A 65 -9.12 -1.98 4.88
C MET A 65 -10.19 -3.09 4.93
N ARG A 66 -10.02 -4.08 5.80
CA ARG A 66 -10.96 -5.20 5.92
C ARG A 66 -12.36 -4.73 6.30
N GLY A 67 -13.39 -5.26 5.64
CA GLY A 67 -14.79 -4.92 5.91
C GLY A 67 -15.24 -3.55 5.39
N ARG A 68 -14.37 -2.80 4.71
CA ARG A 68 -14.68 -1.48 4.15
C ARG A 68 -14.98 -1.60 2.66
N THR A 69 -15.69 -0.63 2.11
CA THR A 69 -15.78 -0.38 0.66
C THR A 69 -15.39 1.07 0.41
N LEU A 70 -14.39 1.27 -0.42
CA LEU A 70 -13.80 2.58 -0.69
C LEU A 70 -14.43 3.15 -1.95
N HIS A 71 -15.41 4.03 -1.82
CA HIS A 71 -16.06 4.73 -2.91
C HIS A 71 -15.43 6.11 -3.12
N ASN A 72 -15.43 6.60 -4.37
CA ASN A 72 -14.96 7.94 -4.73
C ASN A 72 -13.54 8.26 -4.21
N ALA A 73 -12.68 7.25 -4.13
CA ALA A 73 -11.37 7.34 -3.52
C ALA A 73 -10.26 7.11 -4.55
N PHE A 74 -9.13 7.80 -4.36
CA PHE A 74 -7.86 7.47 -4.97
C PHE A 74 -7.06 6.65 -3.95
N ILE A 75 -6.70 5.42 -4.30
CA ILE A 75 -6.13 4.47 -3.35
C ILE A 75 -4.72 4.11 -3.81
N ILE A 76 -3.77 4.18 -2.89
CA ILE A 76 -2.37 3.78 -3.14
C ILE A 76 -2.08 2.59 -2.22
N LEU A 77 -1.75 1.45 -2.80
CA LEU A 77 -1.19 0.31 -2.08
C LEU A 77 0.32 0.28 -2.35
N ASP A 78 1.09 0.68 -1.35
CA ASP A 78 2.56 0.70 -1.41
C ASP A 78 3.16 -0.60 -0.86
N GLU A 79 4.37 -0.98 -1.34
CA GLU A 79 5.08 -2.21 -0.96
C GLU A 79 4.23 -3.48 -1.14
N ALA A 80 3.45 -3.52 -2.20
CA ALA A 80 2.45 -4.57 -2.44
C ALA A 80 3.06 -5.97 -2.61
N GLN A 81 4.36 -6.10 -2.91
CA GLN A 81 5.05 -7.39 -2.94
C GLN A 81 5.00 -8.10 -1.58
N ASN A 82 4.83 -7.34 -0.50
CA ASN A 82 4.73 -7.83 0.87
C ASN A 82 3.29 -8.14 1.30
N ALA A 83 2.30 -7.99 0.43
CA ALA A 83 0.95 -8.47 0.65
C ALA A 83 0.84 -9.95 0.26
N THR A 84 0.26 -10.76 1.13
CA THR A 84 -0.08 -12.15 0.78
C THR A 84 -1.21 -12.19 -0.27
N THR A 85 -1.39 -13.32 -0.95
CA THR A 85 -2.51 -13.54 -1.87
C THR A 85 -3.87 -13.21 -1.24
N MET A 86 -4.08 -13.59 0.02
CA MET A 86 -5.32 -13.30 0.74
C MET A 86 -5.50 -11.80 1.00
N GLN A 87 -4.43 -11.10 1.38
CA GLN A 87 -4.45 -9.64 1.59
C GLN A 87 -4.67 -8.89 0.28
N MET A 88 -4.03 -9.30 -0.81
CA MET A 88 -4.23 -8.71 -2.14
C MET A 88 -5.68 -8.90 -2.61
N LYS A 89 -6.23 -10.10 -2.48
CA LYS A 89 -7.64 -10.36 -2.79
C LYS A 89 -8.58 -9.50 -1.93
N MET A 90 -8.29 -9.42 -0.64
CA MET A 90 -9.05 -8.56 0.27
C MET A 90 -8.99 -7.11 -0.20
N PHE A 91 -7.83 -6.57 -0.54
CA PHE A 91 -7.66 -5.21 -1.03
C PHE A 91 -8.45 -4.93 -2.31
N LEU A 92 -8.28 -5.75 -3.33
CA LEU A 92 -8.95 -5.58 -4.63
C LEU A 92 -10.47 -5.58 -4.50
N THR A 93 -11.02 -6.34 -3.56
CA THR A 93 -12.46 -6.38 -3.29
C THR A 93 -12.97 -5.18 -2.46
N ARG A 94 -12.11 -4.28 -2.03
CA ARG A 94 -12.49 -3.01 -1.34
C ARG A 94 -12.70 -1.86 -2.31
N LEU A 95 -12.25 -2.00 -3.55
CA LEU A 95 -12.41 -0.96 -4.56
C LEU A 95 -13.88 -0.81 -4.92
N GLY A 96 -14.44 0.32 -4.54
CA GLY A 96 -15.84 0.66 -4.79
C GLY A 96 -16.03 1.47 -6.05
N VAL A 97 -17.27 1.87 -6.30
CA VAL A 97 -17.66 2.67 -7.46
C VAL A 97 -16.88 3.98 -7.50
N THR A 98 -16.44 4.40 -8.68
CA THR A 98 -15.68 5.63 -8.94
C THR A 98 -14.36 5.76 -8.17
N SER A 99 -13.80 4.63 -7.74
CA SER A 99 -12.46 4.60 -7.14
C SER A 99 -11.41 4.20 -8.18
N LYS A 100 -10.18 4.69 -7.97
CA LYS A 100 -8.98 4.28 -8.71
C LYS A 100 -7.93 3.82 -7.75
N ALA A 101 -7.17 2.80 -8.13
CA ALA A 101 -6.06 2.30 -7.34
C ALA A 101 -4.75 2.34 -8.13
N ILE A 102 -3.68 2.75 -7.44
CA ILE A 102 -2.30 2.52 -7.86
C ILE A 102 -1.71 1.51 -6.90
N ILE A 103 -1.06 0.49 -7.45
CA ILE A 103 -0.38 -0.55 -6.69
C ILE A 103 1.10 -0.48 -7.06
N THR A 104 1.95 -0.20 -6.09
CA THR A 104 3.41 -0.14 -6.24
C THR A 104 4.06 -1.31 -5.52
N GLY A 105 5.20 -1.77 -6.01
CA GLY A 105 5.95 -2.83 -5.36
C GLY A 105 7.18 -3.27 -6.14
N ASP A 106 8.15 -3.81 -5.42
CA ASP A 106 9.39 -4.37 -5.97
C ASP A 106 9.45 -5.88 -5.73
N LEU A 107 9.33 -6.67 -6.80
CA LEU A 107 9.35 -8.14 -6.71
C LEU A 107 10.70 -8.71 -6.27
N THR A 108 11.77 -7.90 -6.29
CA THR A 108 13.10 -8.30 -5.81
C THR A 108 13.23 -8.19 -4.29
N GLN A 109 12.37 -7.35 -3.65
CA GLN A 109 12.39 -7.02 -2.23
C GLN A 109 11.18 -7.61 -1.49
N ILE A 110 10.96 -8.92 -1.64
CA ILE A 110 9.89 -9.61 -0.93
C ILE A 110 10.38 -10.06 0.44
N ASP A 111 9.81 -9.48 1.51
CA ASP A 111 10.15 -9.74 2.91
C ASP A 111 9.24 -10.81 3.57
N LEU A 112 8.29 -11.35 2.81
CA LEU A 112 7.43 -12.44 3.30
C LEU A 112 8.28 -13.68 3.63
N PRO A 113 7.95 -14.44 4.69
CA PRO A 113 8.65 -15.67 5.07
C PRO A 113 8.73 -16.68 3.91
N ASN A 114 7.72 -16.70 3.06
CA ASN A 114 7.72 -17.45 1.81
C ASN A 114 7.41 -16.52 0.64
N LYS A 115 8.41 -16.24 -0.18
CA LYS A 115 8.29 -15.34 -1.34
C LYS A 115 7.18 -15.73 -2.33
N LYS A 116 6.87 -17.03 -2.42
CA LYS A 116 5.77 -17.54 -3.26
C LYS A 116 4.38 -17.13 -2.76
N MET A 117 4.28 -16.63 -1.53
CA MET A 117 3.01 -16.14 -0.97
C MET A 117 2.69 -14.69 -1.36
N SER A 118 3.58 -14.03 -2.11
CA SER A 118 3.31 -12.67 -2.57
C SER A 118 2.11 -12.64 -3.52
N GLY A 119 1.06 -11.97 -3.10
CA GLY A 119 -0.16 -11.78 -3.89
C GLY A 119 0.01 -10.85 -5.07
N LEU A 120 1.07 -10.02 -5.08
CA LEU A 120 1.35 -9.13 -6.20
C LEU A 120 1.67 -9.90 -7.48
N ILE A 121 2.46 -10.99 -7.39
CA ILE A 121 2.81 -11.82 -8.55
C ILE A 121 1.55 -12.42 -9.17
N GLU A 122 0.67 -12.98 -8.34
CA GLU A 122 -0.60 -13.57 -8.79
C GLU A 122 -1.53 -12.50 -9.39
N ALA A 123 -1.66 -11.36 -8.70
CA ALA A 123 -2.47 -10.24 -9.18
C ALA A 123 -2.00 -9.73 -10.54
N ILE A 124 -0.69 -9.55 -10.77
CA ILE A 124 -0.14 -9.13 -12.05
C ILE A 124 -0.54 -10.12 -13.16
N ASN A 125 -0.42 -11.41 -12.91
CA ASN A 125 -0.75 -12.44 -13.91
C ASN A 125 -2.22 -12.45 -14.29
N ILE A 126 -3.12 -12.25 -13.31
CA ILE A 126 -4.56 -12.20 -13.55
C ILE A 126 -4.96 -10.88 -14.19
N LEU A 127 -4.51 -9.75 -13.66
CA LEU A 127 -4.96 -8.42 -14.06
C LEU A 127 -4.46 -8.01 -15.45
N LYS A 128 -3.29 -8.52 -15.90
CA LYS A 128 -2.80 -8.28 -17.26
C LYS A 128 -3.77 -8.73 -18.35
N THR A 129 -4.65 -9.66 -18.05
CA THR A 129 -5.64 -10.17 -18.99
C THR A 129 -6.91 -9.30 -19.07
N LEU A 130 -7.07 -8.36 -18.13
CA LEU A 130 -8.25 -7.52 -18.01
C LEU A 130 -7.99 -6.12 -18.60
N MET A 131 -8.80 -5.68 -19.53
CA MET A 131 -8.62 -4.39 -20.24
C MET A 131 -8.74 -3.15 -19.33
N VAL A 132 -9.18 -3.30 -18.09
CA VAL A 132 -9.40 -2.20 -17.13
C VAL A 132 -8.13 -1.88 -16.31
N TYR A 133 -7.10 -2.72 -16.41
CA TYR A 133 -5.87 -2.58 -15.65
C TYR A 133 -4.66 -2.37 -16.56
N HIS A 134 -3.80 -1.46 -16.14
CA HIS A 134 -2.51 -1.22 -16.80
C HIS A 134 -1.39 -1.65 -15.86
N VAL A 135 -0.51 -2.53 -16.32
CA VAL A 135 0.68 -2.96 -15.58
C VAL A 135 1.92 -2.38 -16.24
N LEU A 136 2.61 -1.50 -15.51
CA LEU A 136 3.88 -0.93 -15.91
C LEU A 136 5.01 -1.59 -15.10
N ILE A 137 5.92 -2.27 -15.79
CA ILE A 137 7.10 -2.89 -15.17
C ILE A 137 8.30 -1.99 -15.45
N LEU A 138 8.88 -1.42 -14.40
CA LEU A 138 10.11 -0.66 -14.45
C LEU A 138 11.26 -1.60 -14.09
N SER A 139 12.24 -1.77 -14.98
CA SER A 139 13.46 -2.55 -14.67
C SER A 139 14.55 -1.62 -14.15
N GLN A 140 15.36 -2.08 -13.22
CA GLN A 140 16.46 -1.33 -12.59
C GLN A 140 17.51 -0.77 -13.59
N LEU A 141 17.57 -1.29 -14.80
CA LEU A 141 18.48 -0.82 -15.86
C LEU A 141 18.18 0.59 -16.36
N MET A 142 17.01 1.16 -16.11
CA MET A 142 16.67 2.52 -16.53
C MET A 142 17.05 3.61 -15.51
N LEU A 143 17.41 3.27 -14.29
CA LEU A 143 17.79 4.22 -13.24
C LEU A 143 19.26 4.65 -13.26
N LEU A 144 20.11 3.98 -14.05
CA LEU A 144 21.54 4.31 -14.18
C LEU A 144 21.86 5.31 -15.31
N GLY A 145 20.86 5.82 -16.00
CA GLY A 145 21.02 6.71 -17.17
C GLY A 145 20.69 8.19 -16.95
N ILE A 146 20.48 8.63 -15.70
CA ILE A 146 20.26 10.05 -15.42
C ILE A 146 21.44 10.57 -14.59
N HIS A 147 22.46 11.00 -15.29
CA HIS A 147 23.46 11.94 -14.83
C HIS A 147 23.39 13.20 -15.70
#